data_e42ccc97c3267d57bd4ff557ec7b8acd
#
_entry.id   e42ccc97c3267d57bd4ff557ec7b8acd
#
_cell.length_a   1.000
_cell.length_b   1.000
_cell.length_c   1.000
_cell.angle_alpha   90.00
_cell.angle_beta   90.00
_cell.angle_gamma   90.00
#
_symmetry.space_group_name_H-M   'P 1'
#
loop_
_entity.id
_entity.type
_entity.pdbx_description
1 polymer ?
#
loop_
_entity_poly.entity_id
_entity_poly.type
_entity_poly.pdbx_seq_one_letter_code
_entity_poly.pdbx_strand_id
1 'polypeptide(L)'
;NSAWCALRDSVTETGDGIRMALWAGAELEAGGACMIWNRAILPDGFEFNEDRMGGDIFLPGSQPFLHVNVNGERFMNEDQCYPMSYAAGANQPKHYSWIVWDGNYWDDIAQFDTCGCSRLYPAPSGTAFNADVYDCEAMSKEHLDEFWLNPRLEAGTLKKADTLEALADMMEFDADQKATFLATVERYNGLVAAGEDTDFGKPAYRLSDVGTAPFYAARIGGELLVTIHGVITDVNSQPLKNDGTPIEGLYVCGNDQGGFYPHNYPSNFTGINAGRTATFARIAAKHALGVE
;
A
#
# COMPACT_ATOMS: atom_id res chain seq x y z
N ASN A 1 10.67 -7.79 -8.45
CA ASN A 1 10.18 -7.15 -7.20
C ASN A 1 8.80 -7.67 -6.74
N SER A 2 8.10 -8.48 -7.53
CA SER A 2 6.82 -9.10 -7.13
C SER A 2 6.97 -10.48 -6.48
N ALA A 3 8.20 -10.97 -6.29
CA ALA A 3 8.47 -12.30 -5.74
C ALA A 3 7.90 -12.52 -4.33
N TRP A 4 7.76 -11.45 -3.56
CA TRP A 4 7.29 -11.47 -2.17
C TRP A 4 5.89 -10.88 -2.00
N CYS A 5 5.06 -10.89 -3.05
CA CYS A 5 3.66 -10.48 -2.95
C CYS A 5 2.78 -11.67 -2.59
N ALA A 6 1.95 -11.50 -1.59
CA ALA A 6 1.03 -12.51 -1.10
C ALA A 6 -0.38 -12.39 -1.69
N LEU A 7 -0.68 -11.28 -2.33
CA LEU A 7 -1.99 -10.97 -2.92
C LEU A 7 -1.83 -10.21 -4.23
N ARG A 8 -2.73 -10.45 -5.19
CA ARG A 8 -2.93 -9.62 -6.39
C ARG A 8 -4.35 -9.07 -6.37
N ASP A 9 -4.46 -7.78 -6.67
CA ASP A 9 -5.75 -7.10 -6.67
C ASP A 9 -6.66 -7.57 -7.83
N SER A 10 -6.08 -7.79 -9.01
CA SER A 10 -6.84 -8.28 -10.18
C SER A 10 -6.18 -9.49 -10.82
N VAL A 11 -7.00 -10.50 -11.14
CA VAL A 11 -6.60 -11.70 -11.90
C VAL A 11 -6.90 -11.58 -13.39
N THR A 12 -7.58 -10.51 -13.83
CA THR A 12 -8.01 -10.29 -15.21
C THR A 12 -7.09 -9.35 -15.99
N GLU A 13 -6.17 -8.67 -15.31
CA GLU A 13 -5.17 -7.79 -15.93
C GLU A 13 -4.02 -8.63 -16.50
N THR A 14 -4.15 -9.03 -17.75
CA THR A 14 -3.23 -9.95 -18.43
C THR A 14 -2.19 -9.25 -19.30
N GLY A 15 -2.21 -7.89 -19.37
CA GLY A 15 -1.31 -7.07 -20.15
C GLY A 15 -1.54 -7.18 -21.68
N ASP A 16 -2.77 -7.44 -22.08
CA ASP A 16 -3.09 -7.65 -23.52
C ASP A 16 -2.87 -6.39 -24.34
N GLY A 17 -3.20 -5.20 -23.81
CA GLY A 17 -2.97 -3.93 -24.49
C GLY A 17 -1.47 -3.67 -24.73
N ILE A 18 -0.63 -3.90 -23.72
CA ILE A 18 0.83 -3.81 -23.85
C ILE A 18 1.32 -4.80 -24.92
N ARG A 19 0.89 -6.07 -24.88
CA ARG A 19 1.29 -7.09 -25.86
C ARG A 19 0.89 -6.72 -27.28
N MET A 20 -0.33 -6.23 -27.48
CA MET A 20 -0.78 -5.76 -28.80
C MET A 20 0.06 -4.61 -29.33
N ALA A 21 0.40 -3.64 -28.49
CA ALA A 21 1.29 -2.53 -28.86
C ALA A 21 2.70 -3.03 -29.23
N LEU A 22 3.25 -3.98 -28.47
CA LEU A 22 4.56 -4.60 -28.79
C LEU A 22 4.53 -5.37 -30.11
N TRP A 23 3.46 -6.11 -30.41
CA TRP A 23 3.31 -6.77 -31.72
C TRP A 23 3.23 -5.78 -32.87
N ALA A 24 2.73 -4.57 -32.62
CA ALA A 24 2.74 -3.49 -33.61
C ALA A 24 4.12 -2.81 -33.75
N GLY A 25 5.10 -3.18 -32.94
CA GLY A 25 6.46 -2.64 -32.93
C GLY A 25 6.74 -1.52 -31.93
N ALA A 26 5.86 -1.32 -30.97
CA ALA A 26 6.07 -0.36 -29.91
C ALA A 26 7.18 -0.80 -28.94
N GLU A 27 7.79 0.17 -28.24
CA GLU A 27 8.80 -0.04 -27.23
C GLU A 27 8.21 0.13 -25.82
N LEU A 28 8.69 -0.68 -24.88
CA LEU A 28 8.43 -0.49 -23.44
C LEU A 28 9.46 0.45 -22.85
N GLU A 29 9.04 1.23 -21.86
CA GLU A 29 10.00 1.99 -21.07
C GLU A 29 10.97 1.06 -20.32
N ALA A 30 12.21 1.53 -20.15
CA ALA A 30 13.26 0.76 -19.50
C ALA A 30 13.01 0.62 -18.00
N GLY A 31 13.13 -0.60 -17.49
CA GLY A 31 13.00 -0.91 -16.06
C GLY A 31 11.54 -1.09 -15.63
N GLY A 32 11.21 -2.31 -15.23
CA GLY A 32 9.87 -2.60 -14.68
C GLY A 32 9.67 -1.98 -13.30
N ALA A 33 8.55 -1.35 -13.10
CA ALA A 33 8.09 -0.89 -11.80
C ALA A 33 6.62 -1.29 -11.58
N CYS A 34 6.25 -1.51 -10.33
CA CYS A 34 4.88 -1.82 -9.95
C CYS A 34 4.51 -1.10 -8.65
N MET A 35 3.23 -0.83 -8.51
CA MET A 35 2.65 -0.36 -7.27
C MET A 35 2.29 -1.57 -6.41
N ILE A 36 2.99 -1.71 -5.32
CA ILE A 36 2.76 -2.76 -4.33
C ILE A 36 2.41 -2.07 -3.01
N TRP A 37 1.33 -2.51 -2.42
CA TRP A 37 0.87 -2.04 -1.13
C TRP A 37 1.29 -2.99 -0.02
N ASN A 38 1.67 -2.46 1.11
CA ASN A 38 1.99 -3.24 2.30
C ASN A 38 0.71 -3.47 3.12
N ARG A 39 -0.25 -4.22 2.58
CA ARG A 39 -1.55 -4.43 3.20
C ARG A 39 -2.21 -5.79 2.96
N ALA A 40 -1.45 -6.78 2.49
CA ALA A 40 -1.94 -8.15 2.49
C ALA A 40 -1.77 -8.74 3.90
N ILE A 41 -2.88 -9.01 4.61
CA ILE A 41 -2.82 -9.73 5.88
C ILE A 41 -2.55 -11.22 5.62
N LEU A 42 -1.62 -11.80 6.35
CA LEU A 42 -1.13 -13.15 6.13
C LEU A 42 -1.65 -14.10 7.21
N PRO A 43 -2.11 -15.31 6.84
CA PRO A 43 -2.51 -16.32 7.81
C PRO A 43 -1.30 -16.90 8.55
N ASP A 44 -1.57 -17.59 9.66
CA ASP A 44 -0.55 -18.31 10.42
C ASP A 44 0.11 -19.39 9.55
N GLY A 45 1.42 -19.55 9.71
CA GLY A 45 2.19 -20.52 8.92
C GLY A 45 2.34 -20.15 7.44
N PHE A 46 2.00 -18.92 7.03
CA PHE A 46 2.25 -18.46 5.67
C PHE A 46 3.74 -18.36 5.38
N GLU A 47 4.15 -18.95 4.27
CA GLU A 47 5.51 -18.82 3.75
C GLU A 47 5.46 -18.40 2.29
N PHE A 48 6.29 -17.43 1.92
CA PHE A 48 6.45 -17.03 0.54
C PHE A 48 7.13 -18.15 -0.27
N ASN A 49 6.44 -18.63 -1.29
CA ASN A 49 7.00 -19.51 -2.32
C ASN A 49 6.40 -19.16 -3.68
N GLU A 50 6.95 -19.73 -4.75
CA GLU A 50 6.61 -19.37 -6.14
C GLU A 50 5.13 -19.54 -6.49
N ASP A 51 4.40 -20.40 -5.77
CA ASP A 51 3.00 -20.78 -6.07
C ASP A 51 1.98 -20.18 -5.08
N ARG A 52 2.42 -19.45 -4.03
CA ARG A 52 1.52 -19.03 -2.95
C ARG A 52 1.06 -17.58 -3.10
N MET A 53 -0.24 -17.48 -3.34
CA MET A 53 -1.07 -16.33 -3.09
C MET A 53 -2.00 -16.71 -1.93
N GLY A 54 -1.83 -16.15 -0.74
CA GLY A 54 -2.57 -16.58 0.44
C GLY A 54 -2.91 -15.47 1.41
N GLY A 55 -2.58 -14.22 1.05
CA GLY A 55 -3.00 -13.04 1.80
C GLY A 55 -4.44 -12.63 1.47
N ASP A 56 -5.04 -11.86 2.36
CA ASP A 56 -6.30 -11.16 2.15
C ASP A 56 -6.07 -9.65 2.25
N ILE A 57 -6.89 -8.87 1.56
CA ILE A 57 -6.80 -7.41 1.61
C ILE A 57 -7.13 -6.91 3.02
N PHE A 58 -6.29 -6.00 3.55
CA PHE A 58 -6.43 -5.44 4.88
C PHE A 58 -6.04 -3.96 4.89
N LEU A 59 -7.01 -3.08 4.66
CA LEU A 59 -6.76 -1.64 4.55
C LEU A 59 -6.06 -1.04 5.78
N PRO A 60 -6.33 -1.47 7.04
CA PRO A 60 -5.59 -0.99 8.20
C PRO A 60 -4.09 -1.26 8.13
N GLY A 61 -3.65 -2.26 7.36
CA GLY A 61 -2.23 -2.56 7.11
C GLY A 61 -1.45 -1.44 6.42
N SER A 62 -2.13 -0.50 5.78
CA SER A 62 -1.50 0.67 5.15
C SER A 62 -1.48 1.91 6.05
N GLN A 63 -1.96 1.81 7.29
CA GLN A 63 -1.85 2.90 8.25
C GLN A 63 -0.43 2.97 8.84
N PRO A 64 0.05 4.15 9.21
CA PRO A 64 1.40 4.32 9.74
C PRO A 64 1.52 3.90 11.23
N PHE A 65 0.91 2.79 11.63
CA PHE A 65 1.14 2.17 12.92
C PHE A 65 2.55 1.60 13.03
N LEU A 66 2.98 1.22 14.22
CA LEU A 66 4.28 0.62 14.44
C LEU A 66 4.44 -0.69 13.64
N HIS A 67 5.54 -0.83 12.90
CA HIS A 67 5.94 -2.08 12.28
C HIS A 67 7.18 -2.67 12.95
N VAL A 68 7.11 -3.97 13.24
CA VAL A 68 8.25 -4.74 13.72
C VAL A 68 8.48 -5.96 12.84
N ASN A 69 9.74 -6.37 12.71
CA ASN A 69 10.10 -7.59 12.01
C ASN A 69 9.89 -8.84 12.89
N VAL A 70 10.23 -10.01 12.38
CA VAL A 70 10.10 -11.28 13.13
C VAL A 70 11.02 -11.37 14.36
N ASN A 71 12.01 -10.50 14.49
CA ASN A 71 12.86 -10.41 15.68
C ASN A 71 12.30 -9.45 16.74
N GLY A 72 11.16 -8.81 16.49
CA GLY A 72 10.58 -7.80 17.38
C GLY A 72 11.19 -6.40 17.21
N GLU A 73 11.99 -6.15 16.17
CA GLU A 73 12.70 -4.90 15.96
C GLU A 73 11.93 -3.98 15.01
N ARG A 74 11.81 -2.69 15.33
CA ARG A 74 11.40 -1.64 14.40
C ARG A 74 12.48 -1.42 13.35
N PHE A 75 12.13 -1.26 12.08
CA PHE A 75 13.10 -1.27 10.97
C PHE A 75 12.89 -0.16 9.93
N MET A 76 11.86 0.67 10.06
CA MET A 76 11.55 1.71 9.08
C MET A 76 10.83 2.92 9.68
N ASN A 77 10.75 3.98 8.90
CA ASN A 77 9.73 5.00 9.06
C ASN A 77 8.43 4.49 8.43
N GLU A 78 7.36 4.37 9.20
CA GLU A 78 6.08 3.84 8.73
C GLU A 78 5.29 4.84 7.87
N ASP A 79 5.69 6.11 7.84
CA ASP A 79 5.14 7.14 6.95
C ASP A 79 5.87 7.15 5.60
N GLN A 80 5.95 6.00 4.95
CA GLN A 80 6.54 5.83 3.63
C GLN A 80 5.45 5.69 2.56
N CYS A 81 5.79 6.03 1.31
CA CYS A 81 4.94 5.65 0.18
C CYS A 81 4.88 4.13 0.03
N TYR A 82 3.79 3.63 -0.53
CA TYR A 82 3.50 2.19 -0.61
C TYR A 82 4.66 1.31 -1.10
N PRO A 83 5.33 1.61 -2.23
CA PRO A 83 6.44 0.77 -2.69
C PRO A 83 7.63 0.74 -1.73
N MET A 84 7.89 1.82 -0.99
CA MET A 84 8.99 1.88 -0.02
C MET A 84 8.66 1.11 1.26
N SER A 85 7.45 1.26 1.78
CA SER A 85 6.96 0.49 2.93
C SER A 85 6.96 -1.01 2.63
N TYR A 86 6.45 -1.40 1.44
CA TYR A 86 6.54 -2.77 0.98
C TYR A 86 7.99 -3.27 0.88
N ALA A 87 8.87 -2.51 0.24
CA ALA A 87 10.26 -2.92 0.06
C ALA A 87 10.98 -3.07 1.40
N ALA A 88 10.71 -2.19 2.37
CA ALA A 88 11.26 -2.30 3.71
C ALA A 88 10.83 -3.62 4.39
N GLY A 89 9.54 -3.97 4.34
CA GLY A 89 9.01 -5.21 4.90
C GLY A 89 9.50 -6.46 4.15
N ALA A 90 9.51 -6.42 2.82
CA ALA A 90 9.98 -7.53 1.98
C ALA A 90 11.48 -7.86 2.15
N ASN A 91 12.27 -6.87 2.60
CA ASN A 91 13.69 -7.07 2.91
C ASN A 91 13.93 -7.60 4.34
N GLN A 92 12.89 -7.70 5.18
CA GLN A 92 13.01 -8.31 6.49
C GLN A 92 13.09 -9.85 6.41
N PRO A 93 13.60 -10.53 7.44
CA PRO A 93 13.54 -11.97 7.52
C PRO A 93 12.10 -12.47 7.35
N LYS A 94 11.90 -13.55 6.60
CA LYS A 94 10.60 -14.12 6.18
C LYS A 94 9.76 -13.22 5.26
N HIS A 95 10.26 -12.04 4.84
CA HIS A 95 9.64 -11.16 3.83
C HIS A 95 8.27 -10.57 4.22
N TYR A 96 8.00 -10.44 5.52
CA TYR A 96 6.83 -9.75 6.07
C TYR A 96 7.19 -8.98 7.34
N SER A 97 6.27 -8.16 7.81
CA SER A 97 6.35 -7.48 9.10
C SER A 97 5.07 -7.69 9.91
N TRP A 98 5.15 -7.45 11.20
CA TRP A 98 4.00 -7.29 12.05
C TRP A 98 3.67 -5.79 12.16
N ILE A 99 2.42 -5.42 11.84
CA ILE A 99 1.88 -4.12 12.20
C ILE A 99 1.23 -4.22 13.57
N VAL A 100 1.51 -3.25 14.45
CA VAL A 100 1.08 -3.29 15.86
C VAL A 100 0.42 -1.96 16.23
N TRP A 101 -0.73 -2.02 16.89
CA TRP A 101 -1.45 -0.86 17.38
C TRP A 101 -2.24 -1.21 18.65
N ASP A 102 -2.90 -0.22 19.24
CA ASP A 102 -3.62 -0.32 20.50
C ASP A 102 -5.11 0.03 20.42
N GLY A 103 -5.78 0.14 21.53
CA GLY A 103 -7.22 0.41 21.63
C GLY A 103 -7.64 1.80 21.16
N ASN A 104 -6.69 2.74 21.00
CA ASN A 104 -6.97 4.11 20.54
C ASN A 104 -6.96 4.24 19.00
N TYR A 105 -6.82 3.15 18.28
CA TYR A 105 -6.61 3.12 16.80
C TYR A 105 -7.53 4.03 16.00
N TRP A 106 -8.76 4.28 16.42
CA TRP A 106 -9.69 5.13 15.68
C TRP A 106 -9.27 6.60 15.72
N ASP A 107 -8.87 7.08 16.89
CA ASP A 107 -8.39 8.45 17.09
C ASP A 107 -7.02 8.63 16.40
N ASP A 108 -6.17 7.61 16.44
CA ASP A 108 -4.89 7.58 15.74
C ASP A 108 -5.07 7.67 14.22
N ILE A 109 -5.98 6.87 13.65
CA ILE A 109 -6.30 6.92 12.21
C ILE A 109 -6.81 8.31 11.80
N ALA A 110 -7.62 8.94 12.65
CA ALA A 110 -8.08 10.31 12.43
C ALA A 110 -6.92 11.31 12.45
N GLN A 111 -6.00 11.18 13.43
CA GLN A 111 -4.80 12.00 13.55
C GLN A 111 -3.85 11.83 12.35
N PHE A 112 -3.70 10.61 11.84
CA PHE A 112 -2.80 10.31 10.73
C PHE A 112 -3.18 11.05 9.45
N ASP A 113 -4.44 11.36 9.24
CA ASP A 113 -4.97 11.99 8.02
C ASP A 113 -4.45 11.30 6.74
N THR A 114 -4.46 9.97 6.74
CA THR A 114 -4.01 9.18 5.61
C THR A 114 -4.87 9.47 4.39
N CYS A 115 -4.26 9.84 3.28
CA CYS A 115 -4.95 10.14 2.04
C CYS A 115 -4.96 8.95 1.07
N GLY A 116 -5.68 9.12 -0.04
CA GLY A 116 -5.74 8.10 -1.10
C GLY A 116 -6.57 6.86 -0.74
N CYS A 117 -6.22 5.73 -1.34
CA CYS A 117 -6.95 4.48 -1.19
C CYS A 117 -6.83 3.83 0.21
N SER A 118 -5.93 4.33 1.04
CA SER A 118 -5.76 3.87 2.43
C SER A 118 -6.48 4.73 3.45
N ARG A 119 -7.28 5.70 3.03
CA ARG A 119 -8.08 6.50 3.94
C ARG A 119 -9.15 5.64 4.62
N LEU A 120 -9.13 5.61 5.94
CA LEU A 120 -10.11 4.89 6.79
C LEU A 120 -10.93 5.81 7.67
N TYR A 121 -10.73 7.11 7.58
CA TYR A 121 -11.45 8.13 8.33
C TYR A 121 -12.14 9.10 7.36
N PRO A 122 -13.36 9.57 7.65
CA PRO A 122 -14.07 10.51 6.79
C PRO A 122 -13.23 11.76 6.53
N ALA A 123 -13.15 12.17 5.26
CA ALA A 123 -12.47 13.41 4.92
C ALA A 123 -13.25 14.60 5.50
N PRO A 124 -12.58 15.64 6.06
CA PRO A 124 -13.23 16.88 6.37
C PRO A 124 -13.99 17.42 5.16
N SER A 125 -15.13 18.08 5.37
CA SER A 125 -15.91 18.67 4.28
C SER A 125 -15.04 19.61 3.44
N GLY A 126 -15.06 19.43 2.12
CA GLY A 126 -14.26 20.21 1.18
C GLY A 126 -12.96 19.58 0.73
N THR A 127 -12.60 18.42 1.21
CA THR A 127 -11.48 17.63 0.66
C THR A 127 -11.93 16.76 -0.52
N ALA A 128 -10.97 16.28 -1.34
CA ALA A 128 -11.22 15.61 -2.62
C ALA A 128 -12.03 14.31 -2.55
N PHE A 129 -12.25 13.74 -1.38
CA PHE A 129 -13.22 12.67 -1.18
C PHE A 129 -14.57 13.30 -0.85
N ASN A 130 -15.41 13.36 -1.87
CA ASN A 130 -16.74 13.93 -1.75
C ASN A 130 -17.59 13.04 -0.85
N ALA A 131 -18.11 13.60 0.25
CA ALA A 131 -19.06 12.90 1.12
C ALA A 131 -20.31 12.41 0.37
N ASP A 132 -20.62 13.03 -0.79
CA ASP A 132 -21.74 12.65 -1.65
C ASP A 132 -21.46 11.39 -2.51
N VAL A 133 -20.21 10.96 -2.64
CA VAL A 133 -19.81 9.79 -3.43
C VAL A 133 -19.51 8.58 -2.55
N TYR A 134 -19.04 8.83 -1.34
CA TYR A 134 -18.82 7.81 -0.34
C TYR A 134 -19.77 8.10 0.83
N ASP A 135 -20.59 7.14 1.16
CA ASP A 135 -21.40 7.18 2.38
C ASP A 135 -20.47 7.37 3.58
N CYS A 136 -20.45 8.57 4.15
CA CYS A 136 -19.57 8.89 5.27
C CYS A 136 -19.91 8.07 6.53
N GLU A 137 -21.12 7.55 6.63
CA GLU A 137 -21.51 6.62 7.70
C GLU A 137 -20.81 5.27 7.52
N ALA A 138 -20.51 4.88 6.28
CA ALA A 138 -19.73 3.67 5.99
C ALA A 138 -18.25 3.76 6.42
N MET A 139 -17.76 4.94 6.75
CA MET A 139 -16.38 5.16 7.24
C MET A 139 -16.37 5.45 8.74
N SER A 140 -17.28 4.84 9.50
CA SER A 140 -17.32 4.94 10.95
C SER A 140 -16.39 3.91 11.62
N LYS A 141 -16.17 4.08 12.92
CA LYS A 141 -15.44 3.08 13.72
C LYS A 141 -16.13 1.72 13.66
N GLU A 142 -17.45 1.71 13.75
CA GLU A 142 -18.26 0.49 13.69
C GLU A 142 -18.09 -0.21 12.35
N HIS A 143 -18.05 0.54 11.24
CA HIS A 143 -17.77 -0.02 9.92
C HIS A 143 -16.36 -0.61 9.85
N LEU A 144 -15.35 0.09 10.37
CA LEU A 144 -13.98 -0.42 10.43
C LEU A 144 -13.91 -1.73 11.21
N ASP A 145 -14.57 -1.78 12.37
CA ASP A 145 -14.59 -2.97 13.21
C ASP A 145 -15.33 -4.13 12.52
N GLU A 146 -16.49 -3.88 11.95
CA GLU A 146 -17.34 -4.90 11.34
C GLU A 146 -16.73 -5.51 10.07
N PHE A 147 -16.18 -4.68 9.18
CA PHE A 147 -15.70 -5.14 7.88
C PHE A 147 -14.21 -5.48 7.84
N TRP A 148 -13.40 -4.87 8.70
CA TRP A 148 -11.95 -5.05 8.65
C TRP A 148 -11.38 -5.77 9.85
N LEU A 149 -11.81 -5.51 11.07
CA LEU A 149 -11.20 -6.10 12.26
C LEU A 149 -11.86 -7.42 12.66
N ASN A 150 -13.18 -7.43 12.87
CA ASN A 150 -13.87 -8.61 13.39
C ASN A 150 -13.72 -9.86 12.52
N PRO A 151 -13.86 -9.81 11.17
CA PRO A 151 -13.66 -10.99 10.34
C PRO A 151 -12.25 -11.57 10.43
N ARG A 152 -11.23 -10.72 10.62
CA ARG A 152 -9.82 -11.14 10.74
C ARG A 152 -9.50 -11.66 12.14
N LEU A 153 -10.18 -11.14 13.17
CA LEU A 153 -10.14 -11.71 14.53
C LEU A 153 -10.76 -13.11 14.55
N GLU A 154 -11.92 -13.29 13.93
CA GLU A 154 -12.59 -14.60 13.82
C GLU A 154 -11.77 -15.61 13.01
N ALA A 155 -11.11 -15.16 11.95
CA ALA A 155 -10.20 -15.97 11.15
C ALA A 155 -8.85 -16.25 11.84
N GLY A 156 -8.55 -15.56 12.95
CA GLY A 156 -7.28 -15.67 13.66
C GLY A 156 -6.09 -15.00 12.98
N THR A 157 -6.29 -14.31 11.86
CA THR A 157 -5.20 -13.59 11.15
C THR A 157 -4.84 -12.27 11.81
N LEU A 158 -5.80 -11.61 12.45
CA LEU A 158 -5.58 -10.48 13.36
C LEU A 158 -5.51 -11.01 14.80
N LYS A 159 -4.47 -10.65 15.51
CA LYS A 159 -4.29 -10.99 16.93
C LYS A 159 -4.80 -9.85 17.79
N LYS A 160 -5.37 -10.19 18.97
CA LYS A 160 -5.84 -9.22 19.97
C LYS A 160 -5.55 -9.75 21.36
N ALA A 161 -4.96 -8.93 22.22
CA ALA A 161 -4.62 -9.28 23.59
C ALA A 161 -4.77 -8.08 24.53
N ASP A 162 -4.91 -8.34 25.83
CA ASP A 162 -5.03 -7.30 26.86
C ASP A 162 -3.67 -6.82 27.39
N THR A 163 -2.58 -7.54 27.05
CA THR A 163 -1.20 -7.13 27.37
C THR A 163 -0.28 -7.34 26.19
N LEU A 164 0.81 -6.59 26.16
CA LEU A 164 1.85 -6.72 25.10
C LEU A 164 2.56 -8.07 25.17
N GLU A 165 2.73 -8.63 26.39
CA GLU A 165 3.32 -9.94 26.58
C GLU A 165 2.45 -11.04 25.97
N ALA A 166 1.14 -10.98 26.21
CA ALA A 166 0.20 -11.93 25.63
C ALA A 166 0.10 -11.76 24.09
N LEU A 167 0.17 -10.51 23.58
CA LEU A 167 0.22 -10.26 22.17
C LEU A 167 1.47 -10.89 21.53
N ALA A 168 2.65 -10.72 22.16
CA ALA A 168 3.90 -11.33 21.69
C ALA A 168 3.84 -12.87 21.66
N ASP A 169 3.15 -13.47 22.63
CA ASP A 169 2.91 -14.94 22.61
C ASP A 169 2.02 -15.34 21.43
N MET A 170 1.00 -14.54 21.09
CA MET A 170 0.15 -14.76 19.91
C MET A 170 0.88 -14.49 18.58
N MET A 171 1.92 -13.66 18.59
CA MET A 171 2.83 -13.45 17.45
C MET A 171 3.83 -14.59 17.28
N GLU A 172 3.81 -15.60 18.16
CA GLU A 172 4.71 -16.76 18.17
C GLU A 172 6.18 -16.37 18.38
N PHE A 173 6.44 -15.29 19.12
CA PHE A 173 7.78 -14.85 19.46
C PHE A 173 8.38 -15.74 20.57
N ASP A 174 9.62 -16.16 20.37
CA ASP A 174 10.39 -16.78 21.44
C ASP A 174 10.75 -15.76 22.54
N ALA A 175 11.45 -16.22 23.59
CA ALA A 175 11.75 -15.38 24.75
C ALA A 175 12.62 -14.15 24.38
N ASP A 176 13.56 -14.29 23.46
CA ASP A 176 14.47 -13.21 23.05
C ASP A 176 13.74 -12.22 22.13
N GLN A 177 12.96 -12.72 21.18
CA GLN A 177 12.10 -11.92 20.28
C GLN A 177 11.06 -11.14 21.08
N LYS A 178 10.42 -11.76 22.06
CA LYS A 178 9.47 -11.13 22.96
C LYS A 178 10.12 -10.01 23.78
N ALA A 179 11.30 -10.26 24.36
CA ALA A 179 12.04 -9.24 25.09
C ALA A 179 12.40 -8.05 24.18
N THR A 180 12.86 -8.33 22.97
CA THR A 180 13.17 -7.30 21.96
C THR A 180 11.93 -6.50 21.59
N PHE A 181 10.79 -7.17 21.34
CA PHE A 181 9.53 -6.53 20.99
C PHE A 181 9.06 -5.56 22.10
N LEU A 182 9.07 -6.02 23.35
CA LEU A 182 8.67 -5.16 24.49
C LEU A 182 9.59 -3.94 24.63
N ALA A 183 10.89 -4.12 24.48
CA ALA A 183 11.85 -3.01 24.49
C ALA A 183 11.66 -2.05 23.29
N THR A 184 11.30 -2.59 22.12
CA THR A 184 10.97 -1.79 20.92
C THR A 184 9.74 -0.93 21.16
N VAL A 185 8.67 -1.50 21.72
CA VAL A 185 7.44 -0.73 22.05
C VAL A 185 7.73 0.34 23.10
N GLU A 186 8.48 0.02 24.15
CA GLU A 186 8.88 1.00 25.18
C GLU A 186 9.68 2.16 24.54
N ARG A 187 10.67 1.84 23.69
CA ARG A 187 11.46 2.85 22.97
C ARG A 187 10.57 3.71 22.07
N TYR A 188 9.67 3.09 21.29
CA TYR A 188 8.78 3.78 20.39
C TYR A 188 7.83 4.73 21.15
N ASN A 189 7.21 4.27 22.23
CA ASN A 189 6.35 5.10 23.08
C ASN A 189 7.12 6.28 23.69
N GLY A 190 8.40 6.11 24.00
CA GLY A 190 9.28 7.20 24.43
C GLY A 190 9.48 8.27 23.33
N LEU A 191 9.60 7.87 22.07
CA LEU A 191 9.67 8.80 20.92
C LEU A 191 8.34 9.53 20.71
N VAL A 192 7.20 8.83 20.84
CA VAL A 192 5.87 9.44 20.77
C VAL A 192 5.70 10.49 21.86
N ALA A 193 6.06 10.18 23.10
CA ALA A 193 5.99 11.11 24.23
C ALA A 193 6.91 12.33 24.05
N ALA A 194 8.05 12.16 23.38
CA ALA A 194 8.95 13.25 23.02
C ALA A 194 8.44 14.10 21.86
N GLY A 195 7.46 13.61 21.08
CA GLY A 195 6.95 14.25 19.88
C GLY A 195 7.94 14.26 18.71
N GLU A 196 8.99 13.43 18.76
CA GLU A 196 10.04 13.38 17.75
C GLU A 196 10.57 11.95 17.58
N ASP A 197 10.57 11.46 16.35
CA ASP A 197 11.18 10.17 15.98
C ASP A 197 12.64 10.36 15.56
N THR A 198 13.55 10.27 16.52
CA THR A 198 14.99 10.37 16.27
C THR A 198 15.59 9.10 15.66
N ASP A 199 14.84 8.00 15.56
CA ASP A 199 15.34 6.73 15.07
C ASP A 199 15.15 6.62 13.54
N PHE A 200 13.97 7.00 13.02
CA PHE A 200 13.64 6.87 11.60
C PHE A 200 13.03 8.14 10.98
N GLY A 201 12.82 9.20 11.76
CA GLY A 201 12.33 10.49 11.25
C GLY A 201 10.85 10.46 10.84
N LYS A 202 10.02 9.63 11.47
CA LYS A 202 8.57 9.63 11.25
C LYS A 202 7.97 10.95 11.73
N PRO A 203 7.13 11.63 10.92
CA PRO A 203 6.55 12.91 11.30
C PRO A 203 5.72 12.82 12.58
N ALA A 204 5.78 13.85 13.43
CA ALA A 204 5.12 13.86 14.74
C ALA A 204 3.61 13.56 14.66
N TYR A 205 2.91 14.10 13.66
CA TYR A 205 1.47 13.87 13.48
C TYR A 205 1.12 12.43 13.06
N ARG A 206 2.12 11.61 12.71
CA ARG A 206 2.00 10.19 12.40
C ARG A 206 2.44 9.28 13.54
N LEU A 207 2.91 9.86 14.65
CA LEU A 207 3.27 9.09 15.83
C LEU A 207 2.01 8.78 16.65
N SER A 208 1.81 7.51 16.98
CA SER A 208 0.79 7.03 17.92
C SER A 208 1.42 6.01 18.86
N ASP A 209 1.15 6.09 20.14
CA ASP A 209 1.70 5.16 21.11
C ASP A 209 1.01 3.79 21.04
N VAL A 210 1.63 2.81 21.65
CA VAL A 210 1.08 1.46 21.87
C VAL A 210 1.03 1.25 23.36
N GLY A 211 0.05 1.91 24.02
CA GLY A 211 -0.03 2.01 25.46
C GLY A 211 -1.38 1.63 26.07
N THR A 212 -2.45 1.58 25.30
CA THR A 212 -3.83 1.38 25.78
C THR A 212 -4.42 0.06 25.29
N ALA A 213 -4.69 -0.86 26.20
CA ALA A 213 -5.35 -2.12 25.85
C ALA A 213 -6.75 -1.90 25.24
N PRO A 214 -7.25 -2.80 24.37
CA PRO A 214 -6.56 -4.00 23.89
C PRO A 214 -5.51 -3.69 22.81
N PHE A 215 -4.49 -4.56 22.72
CA PHE A 215 -3.43 -4.48 21.73
C PHE A 215 -3.71 -5.40 20.56
N TYR A 216 -3.30 -4.99 19.36
CA TYR A 216 -3.54 -5.72 18.12
C TYR A 216 -2.24 -5.93 17.34
N ALA A 217 -2.15 -7.07 16.65
CA ALA A 217 -1.06 -7.33 15.71
C ALA A 217 -1.54 -8.14 14.51
N ALA A 218 -1.01 -7.81 13.32
CA ALA A 218 -1.26 -8.59 12.11
C ALA A 218 0.04 -8.75 11.31
N ARG A 219 0.23 -9.92 10.68
CA ARG A 219 1.30 -10.12 9.70
C ARG A 219 0.91 -9.44 8.41
N ILE A 220 1.77 -8.56 7.89
CA ILE A 220 1.51 -7.79 6.68
C ILE A 220 2.59 -8.07 5.64
N GLY A 221 2.15 -8.43 4.46
CA GLY A 221 2.97 -8.60 3.27
C GLY A 221 2.49 -7.74 2.11
N GLY A 222 3.13 -7.92 0.95
CA GLY A 222 2.84 -7.14 -0.24
C GLY A 222 1.54 -7.57 -0.94
N GLU A 223 0.76 -6.58 -1.37
CA GLU A 223 -0.34 -6.71 -2.33
C GLU A 223 0.06 -6.01 -3.63
N LEU A 224 0.11 -6.78 -4.72
CA LEU A 224 0.38 -6.23 -6.05
C LEU A 224 -0.90 -5.63 -6.63
N LEU A 225 -0.96 -4.31 -6.71
CA LEU A 225 -2.06 -3.61 -7.33
C LEU A 225 -1.92 -3.59 -8.86
N VAL A 226 -0.85 -2.97 -9.38
CA VAL A 226 -0.71 -2.68 -10.81
C VAL A 226 0.75 -2.47 -11.20
N THR A 227 1.10 -2.73 -12.44
CA THR A 227 2.35 -2.22 -13.03
C THR A 227 2.21 -0.71 -13.29
N ILE A 228 3.29 0.04 -13.11
CA ILE A 228 3.31 1.49 -13.35
C ILE A 228 4.20 1.89 -14.53
N HIS A 229 4.91 0.95 -15.13
CA HIS A 229 5.60 1.12 -16.41
C HIS A 229 4.72 0.61 -17.55
N GLY A 230 4.96 1.11 -18.75
CA GLY A 230 4.17 0.73 -19.92
C GLY A 230 4.86 1.09 -21.24
N VAL A 231 4.06 1.23 -22.28
CA VAL A 231 4.50 1.55 -23.64
C VAL A 231 4.95 3.00 -23.71
N ILE A 232 6.12 3.26 -24.29
CA ILE A 232 6.61 4.63 -24.55
C ILE A 232 5.72 5.28 -25.61
N THR A 233 5.23 6.49 -25.31
CA THR A 233 4.38 7.26 -26.25
C THR A 233 4.92 8.66 -26.45
N ASP A 234 4.53 9.28 -27.57
CA ASP A 234 4.69 10.71 -27.78
C ASP A 234 3.65 11.54 -27.00
N VAL A 235 3.68 12.86 -27.18
CA VAL A 235 2.73 13.79 -26.52
C VAL A 235 1.28 13.63 -26.97
N ASN A 236 1.04 12.94 -28.09
CA ASN A 236 -0.28 12.64 -28.63
C ASN A 236 -0.79 11.25 -28.25
N SER A 237 -0.06 10.54 -27.40
CA SER A 237 -0.32 9.15 -27.00
C SER A 237 -0.10 8.12 -28.12
N GLN A 238 0.65 8.44 -29.17
CA GLN A 238 1.06 7.46 -30.17
C GLN A 238 2.27 6.67 -29.63
N PRO A 239 2.23 5.32 -29.66
CA PRO A 239 3.35 4.51 -29.19
C PRO A 239 4.55 4.68 -30.13
N LEU A 240 5.75 4.71 -29.53
CA LEU A 240 7.01 4.89 -30.24
C LEU A 240 7.68 3.55 -30.52
N LYS A 241 8.34 3.44 -31.68
CA LYS A 241 9.28 2.37 -32.01
C LYS A 241 10.66 2.64 -31.42
N ASN A 242 11.56 1.66 -31.47
CA ASN A 242 12.96 1.79 -30.99
C ASN A 242 13.75 2.95 -31.63
N ASP A 243 13.38 3.41 -32.80
CA ASP A 243 14.00 4.55 -33.46
C ASP A 243 13.38 5.90 -33.06
N GLY A 244 12.41 5.88 -32.15
CA GLY A 244 11.68 7.06 -31.68
C GLY A 244 10.58 7.53 -32.62
N THR A 245 10.28 6.81 -33.70
CA THR A 245 9.19 7.18 -34.63
C THR A 245 7.84 6.67 -34.07
N PRO A 246 6.75 7.47 -34.18
CA PRO A 246 5.44 7.03 -33.78
C PRO A 246 4.87 5.96 -34.70
N ILE A 247 4.03 5.08 -34.15
CA ILE A 247 3.22 4.14 -34.91
C ILE A 247 1.93 4.85 -35.29
N GLU A 248 1.84 5.20 -36.56
CA GLU A 248 0.71 5.95 -37.10
C GLU A 248 -0.62 5.19 -36.94
N GLY A 249 -1.66 5.88 -36.51
CA GLY A 249 -3.00 5.33 -36.32
C GLY A 249 -3.19 4.47 -35.05
N LEU A 250 -2.14 4.24 -34.26
CA LEU A 250 -2.22 3.55 -32.97
C LEU A 250 -2.10 4.55 -31.83
N TYR A 251 -2.90 4.37 -30.78
CA TYR A 251 -2.88 5.20 -29.57
C TYR A 251 -2.92 4.31 -28.34
N VAL A 252 -2.13 4.66 -27.32
CA VAL A 252 -2.06 3.96 -26.03
C VAL A 252 -2.22 4.97 -24.91
N CYS A 253 -3.21 4.76 -24.05
CA CYS A 253 -3.47 5.60 -22.87
C CYS A 253 -3.93 4.75 -21.69
N GLY A 254 -3.98 5.35 -20.52
CA GLY A 254 -4.32 4.62 -19.29
C GLY A 254 -3.16 3.78 -18.75
N ASN A 255 -3.46 2.63 -18.16
CA ASN A 255 -2.45 1.80 -17.47
C ASN A 255 -1.40 1.20 -18.43
N ASP A 256 -1.71 1.03 -19.71
CA ASP A 256 -0.76 0.51 -20.68
C ASP A 256 0.27 1.55 -21.15
N GLN A 257 -0.02 2.86 -20.94
CA GLN A 257 0.88 3.94 -21.29
C GLN A 257 1.96 4.13 -20.23
N GLY A 258 3.22 4.07 -20.59
CA GLY A 258 4.38 4.37 -19.77
C GLY A 258 4.74 5.86 -19.68
N GLY A 259 5.89 6.14 -19.08
CA GLY A 259 6.51 7.47 -19.06
C GLY A 259 5.89 8.49 -18.10
N PHE A 260 4.85 8.16 -17.36
CA PHE A 260 4.18 9.08 -16.43
C PHE A 260 4.61 8.88 -14.96
N TYR A 261 4.80 7.63 -14.54
CA TYR A 261 5.24 7.26 -13.20
C TYR A 261 6.60 6.59 -13.26
N PRO A 262 7.72 7.32 -13.16
CA PRO A 262 9.02 6.74 -13.48
C PRO A 262 9.44 5.59 -12.56
N HIS A 263 9.16 5.65 -11.25
CA HIS A 263 9.53 4.59 -10.31
C HIS A 263 8.58 4.48 -9.12
N ASN A 264 7.64 5.40 -8.99
CA ASN A 264 6.76 5.47 -7.84
C ASN A 264 5.41 6.11 -8.21
N TYR A 265 4.35 5.62 -7.59
CA TYR A 265 3.03 6.21 -7.71
C TYR A 265 2.84 7.28 -6.62
N PRO A 266 2.53 8.53 -6.96
CA PRO A 266 2.37 9.61 -5.98
C PRO A 266 1.03 9.47 -5.25
N SER A 267 1.02 8.80 -4.10
CA SER A 267 -0.18 8.55 -3.29
C SER A 267 -0.82 9.82 -2.73
N ASN A 268 -0.10 10.94 -2.70
CA ASN A 268 -0.60 12.23 -2.22
C ASN A 268 -1.58 12.94 -3.18
N PHE A 269 -1.71 12.44 -4.41
CA PHE A 269 -2.58 12.99 -5.45
C PHE A 269 -3.68 12.01 -5.79
N THR A 270 -4.69 11.94 -4.94
CA THR A 270 -5.85 11.05 -5.14
C THR A 270 -6.51 11.32 -6.49
N GLY A 271 -6.76 10.25 -7.25
CA GLY A 271 -7.41 10.33 -8.57
C GLY A 271 -6.46 10.68 -9.74
N ILE A 272 -5.16 10.86 -9.50
CA ILE A 272 -4.21 11.25 -10.54
C ILE A 272 -4.20 10.28 -11.73
N ASN A 273 -4.33 8.97 -11.50
CA ASN A 273 -4.34 7.98 -12.59
C ASN A 273 -5.60 8.08 -13.45
N ALA A 274 -6.77 8.28 -12.85
CA ALA A 274 -8.01 8.51 -13.57
C ALA A 274 -7.95 9.83 -14.37
N GLY A 275 -7.46 10.92 -13.75
CA GLY A 275 -7.27 12.22 -14.39
C GLY A 275 -6.30 12.15 -15.57
N ARG A 276 -5.16 11.46 -15.41
CA ARG A 276 -4.21 11.17 -16.48
C ARG A 276 -4.89 10.43 -17.64
N THR A 277 -5.56 9.32 -17.33
CA THR A 277 -6.22 8.49 -18.35
C THR A 277 -7.21 9.29 -19.17
N ALA A 278 -8.10 10.06 -18.53
CA ALA A 278 -9.07 10.90 -19.21
C ALA A 278 -8.40 11.99 -20.06
N THR A 279 -7.34 12.61 -19.56
CA THR A 279 -6.61 13.66 -20.25
C THR A 279 -5.93 13.14 -21.53
N PHE A 280 -5.17 12.06 -21.41
CA PHE A 280 -4.44 11.50 -22.54
C PHE A 280 -5.37 10.81 -23.55
N ALA A 281 -6.46 10.19 -23.11
CA ALA A 281 -7.48 9.66 -24.02
C ALA A 281 -8.15 10.78 -24.85
N ARG A 282 -8.40 11.95 -24.22
CA ARG A 282 -8.93 13.11 -24.92
C ARG A 282 -7.92 13.66 -25.95
N ILE A 283 -6.63 13.74 -25.60
CA ILE A 283 -5.56 14.18 -26.50
C ILE A 283 -5.46 13.21 -27.68
N ALA A 284 -5.41 11.91 -27.44
CA ALA A 284 -5.39 10.88 -28.47
C ALA A 284 -6.56 11.00 -29.45
N ALA A 285 -7.78 11.17 -28.94
CA ALA A 285 -8.98 11.32 -29.76
C ALA A 285 -8.94 12.60 -30.60
N LYS A 286 -8.49 13.72 -30.05
CA LYS A 286 -8.33 14.98 -30.81
C LYS A 286 -7.29 14.83 -31.93
N HIS A 287 -6.15 14.24 -31.63
CA HIS A 287 -5.10 14.00 -32.64
C HIS A 287 -5.60 13.07 -33.74
N ALA A 288 -6.28 11.97 -33.41
CA ALA A 288 -6.83 11.02 -34.39
C ALA A 288 -7.86 11.67 -35.30
N LEU A 289 -8.59 12.68 -34.85
CA LEU A 289 -9.59 13.42 -35.61
C LEU A 289 -9.02 14.65 -36.33
N GLY A 290 -7.75 14.98 -36.12
CA GLY A 290 -7.11 16.18 -36.69
C GLY A 290 -7.72 17.49 -36.16
N VAL A 291 -8.19 17.51 -34.88
CA VAL A 291 -8.79 18.69 -34.25
C VAL A 291 -7.90 19.17 -33.08
N GLU A 292 -7.85 20.49 -32.87
CA GLU A 292 -7.06 21.11 -31.78
C GLU A 292 -7.69 20.96 -30.36
#